data_d52416a4e463e2818738fc3787461095
#
_entry.id   d52416a4e463e2818738fc3787461095
#
_cell.length_a   1.000
_cell.length_b   1.000
_cell.length_c   1.000
_cell.angle_alpha   90.00
_cell.angle_beta   90.00
_cell.angle_gamma   90.00
#
_symmetry.space_group_name_H-M   'P 1'
#
loop_
_entity.id
_entity.type
_entity.pdbx_description
1 polymer ?
#
loop_
_entity_poly.entity_id
_entity_poly.type
_entity_poly.pdbx_seq_one_letter_code
_entity_poly.pdbx_strand_id
1 'polypeptide(L)'
;MKLPGKPFPPAWPSEGEATVAVEGVGSLGSTGGQKPVPIASVAKVMTAYLTLKKFPLAPGEEGFKVRISQGQVDEERDRVALDQSTVAVRAGETLSERQLLEALMLPSANNIAALLAVKASGSIEAFVEQMNATAKELGMSKTTYTDPSGFEESTVSTATDQVKLARVAMQDPTFAAIVAKPSTVLPLVGRVLNYNGLVGHDGYIGIKTGSDSAAGGCLLFAKEVTVGGHTFTVLGAIFGQRNGELVSAALAAADELAGSVADAVQTRVAIPEGTTVMRLENADGDVVPVKTTRALTEIGWPGMRTAVHLGVGPARRSTDA
;
A
#
# COMPACT_ATOMS: atom_id res chain seq x y z
N MET A 1 3.58 -3.75 -27.09
CA MET A 1 3.76 -5.21 -27.29
C MET A 1 3.32 -5.99 -26.07
N LYS A 2 3.23 -7.33 -26.13
CA LYS A 2 2.99 -8.20 -24.97
C LYS A 2 4.28 -8.94 -24.63
N LEU A 3 4.64 -9.04 -23.36
CA LEU A 3 5.74 -9.87 -22.92
C LEU A 3 5.43 -11.36 -23.17
N PRO A 4 6.40 -12.15 -23.64
CA PRO A 4 6.18 -13.54 -24.02
C PRO A 4 5.95 -14.43 -22.80
N GLY A 5 5.27 -15.57 -23.00
CA GLY A 5 4.99 -16.59 -22.01
C GLY A 5 3.51 -16.94 -21.89
N LYS A 6 3.20 -18.01 -21.17
CA LYS A 6 1.82 -18.37 -20.87
C LYS A 6 1.22 -17.31 -19.93
N PRO A 7 -0.04 -16.89 -20.12
CA PRO A 7 -0.69 -16.00 -19.18
C PRO A 7 -0.56 -16.52 -17.75
N PHE A 8 -0.20 -15.62 -16.86
CA PHE A 8 -0.05 -15.92 -15.44
C PHE A 8 -1.31 -15.41 -14.73
N PRO A 9 -2.14 -16.29 -14.16
CA PRO A 9 -3.19 -15.88 -13.24
C PRO A 9 -2.55 -15.72 -11.85
N PRO A 10 -2.61 -14.52 -11.22
CA PRO A 10 -2.27 -14.40 -9.80
C PRO A 10 -3.11 -15.35 -8.95
N ALA A 11 -2.59 -15.79 -7.81
CA ALA A 11 -3.33 -16.60 -6.84
C ALA A 11 -4.37 -15.73 -6.10
N TRP A 12 -5.45 -15.40 -6.81
CA TRP A 12 -6.53 -14.58 -6.27
C TRP A 12 -7.26 -15.31 -5.15
N PRO A 13 -7.66 -14.61 -4.06
CA PRO A 13 -8.47 -15.23 -3.01
C PRO A 13 -9.81 -15.72 -3.57
N SER A 14 -10.31 -16.80 -2.98
CA SER A 14 -11.59 -17.40 -3.38
C SER A 14 -12.82 -16.61 -2.92
N GLU A 15 -12.66 -15.71 -1.97
CA GLU A 15 -13.71 -14.87 -1.41
C GLU A 15 -13.27 -13.41 -1.29
N GLY A 16 -14.23 -12.51 -1.08
CA GLY A 16 -13.99 -11.09 -0.92
C GLY A 16 -13.48 -10.42 -2.19
N GLU A 17 -12.63 -9.43 -2.03
CA GLU A 17 -12.00 -8.72 -3.14
C GLU A 17 -10.52 -8.48 -2.90
N ALA A 18 -9.78 -8.40 -4.00
CA ALA A 18 -8.35 -8.17 -3.97
C ALA A 18 -7.89 -7.27 -5.12
N THR A 19 -6.77 -6.61 -4.91
CA THR A 19 -6.03 -5.86 -5.94
C THR A 19 -4.55 -6.01 -5.67
N VAL A 20 -3.74 -6.14 -6.73
CA VAL A 20 -2.28 -6.17 -6.61
C VAL A 20 -1.60 -5.45 -7.76
N ALA A 21 -0.53 -4.74 -7.44
CA ALA A 21 0.31 -4.00 -8.36
C ALA A 21 1.79 -4.13 -7.97
N VAL A 22 2.67 -3.98 -8.95
CA VAL A 22 4.12 -3.84 -8.75
C VAL A 22 4.49 -2.40 -9.07
N GLU A 23 5.00 -1.68 -8.08
CA GLU A 23 5.33 -0.26 -8.22
C GLU A 23 6.40 -0.04 -9.29
N GLY A 24 6.18 0.97 -10.14
CA GLY A 24 7.03 1.26 -11.28
C GLY A 24 6.89 0.31 -12.47
N VAL A 25 6.15 -0.82 -12.31
CA VAL A 25 5.96 -1.82 -13.38
C VAL A 25 4.52 -1.83 -13.89
N GLY A 26 3.53 -1.98 -12.99
CA GLY A 26 2.13 -1.94 -13.38
C GLY A 26 1.19 -2.72 -12.47
N SER A 27 -0.11 -2.72 -12.83
CA SER A 27 -1.14 -3.46 -12.11
C SER A 27 -1.34 -4.85 -12.74
N LEU A 28 -1.45 -5.88 -11.89
CA LEU A 28 -1.83 -7.23 -12.32
C LEU A 28 -3.36 -7.39 -12.35
N GLY A 29 -4.09 -6.39 -11.84
CA GLY A 29 -5.55 -6.39 -11.86
C GLY A 29 -6.18 -6.45 -10.48
N SER A 30 -7.45 -6.81 -10.48
CA SER A 30 -8.28 -6.95 -9.29
C SER A 30 -9.34 -8.02 -9.47
N THR A 31 -9.83 -8.56 -8.35
CA THR A 31 -10.94 -9.51 -8.31
C THR A 31 -12.12 -8.96 -7.55
N GLY A 32 -13.20 -9.73 -7.53
CA GLY A 32 -14.46 -9.30 -6.94
C GLY A 32 -15.10 -8.17 -7.75
N GLY A 33 -16.21 -7.68 -7.28
CA GLY A 33 -16.92 -6.59 -7.95
C GLY A 33 -16.32 -5.21 -7.72
N GLN A 34 -15.27 -5.09 -6.91
CA GLN A 34 -14.71 -3.82 -6.42
C GLN A 34 -15.85 -2.89 -5.98
N LYS A 35 -16.72 -3.42 -5.13
CA LYS A 35 -17.84 -2.69 -4.51
C LYS A 35 -17.39 -2.16 -3.17
N PRO A 36 -17.84 -0.95 -2.76
CA PRO A 36 -17.54 -0.46 -1.43
C PRO A 36 -17.96 -1.48 -0.36
N VAL A 37 -17.01 -1.91 0.46
CA VAL A 37 -17.20 -2.81 1.60
C VAL A 37 -16.61 -2.18 2.86
N PRO A 38 -17.09 -2.51 4.07
CA PRO A 38 -16.43 -2.12 5.30
C PRO A 38 -14.97 -2.57 5.28
N ILE A 39 -14.07 -1.70 5.76
CA ILE A 39 -12.61 -1.96 5.68
C ILE A 39 -11.94 -2.05 7.04
N ALA A 40 -12.73 -1.94 8.10
CA ALA A 40 -12.24 -1.96 9.46
C ALA A 40 -11.00 -1.07 9.64
N SER A 41 -10.06 -1.48 10.44
CA SER A 41 -8.86 -0.71 10.81
C SER A 41 -7.91 -0.38 9.65
N VAL A 42 -8.16 -0.82 8.41
CA VAL A 42 -7.39 -0.35 7.24
C VAL A 42 -7.59 1.17 7.05
N ALA A 43 -8.71 1.73 7.48
CA ALA A 43 -8.99 3.18 7.47
C ALA A 43 -7.89 4.02 8.16
N LYS A 44 -7.19 3.46 9.16
CA LYS A 44 -6.11 4.14 9.90
C LYS A 44 -4.91 4.53 9.02
N VAL A 45 -4.78 3.94 7.84
CA VAL A 45 -3.76 4.35 6.86
C VAL A 45 -4.03 5.79 6.39
N MET A 46 -5.29 6.16 6.14
CA MET A 46 -5.65 7.54 5.81
C MET A 46 -5.39 8.48 6.99
N THR A 47 -5.67 8.04 8.20
CA THR A 47 -5.41 8.82 9.43
C THR A 47 -3.91 9.09 9.62
N ALA A 48 -3.07 8.06 9.44
CA ALA A 48 -1.61 8.23 9.51
C ALA A 48 -1.08 9.14 8.38
N TYR A 49 -1.56 8.93 7.15
CA TYR A 49 -1.19 9.74 6.00
C TYR A 49 -1.52 11.22 6.18
N LEU A 50 -2.72 11.54 6.64
CA LEU A 50 -3.14 12.92 6.90
C LEU A 50 -2.39 13.55 8.07
N THR A 51 -2.08 12.77 9.11
CA THR A 51 -1.27 13.24 10.24
C THR A 51 0.12 13.67 9.75
N LEU A 52 0.81 12.81 8.99
CA LEU A 52 2.13 13.11 8.45
C LEU A 52 2.11 14.23 7.38
N LYS A 53 1.04 14.33 6.59
CA LYS A 53 0.84 15.43 5.64
C LYS A 53 0.69 16.79 6.38
N LYS A 54 0.02 16.79 7.54
CA LYS A 54 -0.19 17.99 8.37
C LYS A 54 1.03 18.33 9.22
N PHE A 55 1.69 17.33 9.75
CA PHE A 55 2.83 17.42 10.63
C PHE A 55 3.96 16.52 10.06
N PRO A 56 4.73 17.02 9.07
CA PRO A 56 5.81 16.25 8.49
C PRO A 56 6.83 15.82 9.56
N LEU A 57 7.19 14.54 9.58
CA LEU A 57 8.06 13.95 10.57
C LEU A 57 9.23 13.25 9.88
N ALA A 58 10.45 13.75 10.06
CA ALA A 58 11.63 13.11 9.49
C ALA A 58 11.96 11.78 10.20
N PRO A 59 12.63 10.83 9.51
CA PRO A 59 13.10 9.60 10.13
C PRO A 59 13.96 9.87 11.37
N GLY A 60 13.61 9.23 12.48
CA GLY A 60 14.32 9.39 13.77
C GLY A 60 13.82 10.55 14.64
N GLU A 61 13.01 11.46 14.12
CA GLU A 61 12.41 12.52 14.94
C GLU A 61 11.20 12.00 15.73
N GLU A 62 10.88 12.68 16.83
CA GLU A 62 9.74 12.37 17.70
C GLU A 62 8.49 13.19 17.34
N GLY A 63 8.64 14.32 16.67
CA GLY A 63 7.57 15.24 16.28
C GLY A 63 6.91 15.97 17.44
N PHE A 64 5.65 16.37 17.24
CA PHE A 64 4.88 17.04 18.29
C PHE A 64 4.64 16.11 19.50
N LYS A 65 4.23 16.71 20.61
CA LYS A 65 3.88 15.97 21.83
C LYS A 65 2.42 16.25 22.20
N VAL A 66 1.74 15.22 22.68
CA VAL A 66 0.40 15.32 23.25
C VAL A 66 0.45 14.87 24.70
N ARG A 67 -0.04 15.72 25.60
CA ARG A 67 -0.27 15.37 26.99
C ARG A 67 -1.67 14.81 27.15
N ILE A 68 -1.77 13.57 27.61
CA ILE A 68 -3.04 12.85 27.79
C ILE A 68 -3.86 13.50 28.90
N SER A 69 -5.10 13.81 28.64
CA SER A 69 -6.07 14.32 29.61
C SER A 69 -6.82 13.18 30.30
N GLN A 70 -7.51 13.48 31.40
CA GLN A 70 -8.42 12.53 32.04
C GLN A 70 -9.54 12.10 31.09
N GLY A 71 -10.12 13.03 30.32
CA GLY A 71 -11.18 12.70 29.35
C GLY A 71 -10.75 11.68 28.30
N GLN A 72 -9.49 11.71 27.84
CA GLN A 72 -8.95 10.71 26.90
C GLN A 72 -8.74 9.33 27.55
N VAL A 73 -8.46 9.28 28.84
CA VAL A 73 -8.43 8.01 29.60
C VAL A 73 -9.85 7.44 29.76
N ASP A 74 -10.82 8.30 30.02
CA ASP A 74 -12.21 7.87 30.16
C ASP A 74 -12.76 7.39 28.80
N GLU A 75 -12.46 8.09 27.71
CA GLU A 75 -12.79 7.68 26.34
C GLU A 75 -12.13 6.33 25.96
N GLU A 76 -10.89 6.08 26.36
CA GLU A 76 -10.23 4.79 26.14
C GLU A 76 -10.98 3.66 26.85
N ARG A 77 -11.40 3.86 28.10
CA ARG A 77 -12.20 2.87 28.86
C ARG A 77 -13.55 2.59 28.20
N ASP A 78 -14.22 3.61 27.70
CA ASP A 78 -15.50 3.45 26.99
C ASP A 78 -15.30 2.61 25.72
N ARG A 79 -14.20 2.82 24.99
CA ARG A 79 -13.84 2.02 23.79
C ARG A 79 -13.52 0.57 24.15
N VAL A 80 -12.82 0.32 25.26
CA VAL A 80 -12.55 -1.04 25.77
C VAL A 80 -13.87 -1.74 26.10
N ALA A 81 -14.83 -1.05 26.71
CA ALA A 81 -16.15 -1.60 27.01
C ALA A 81 -16.96 -1.98 25.75
N LEU A 82 -16.62 -1.39 24.60
CA LEU A 82 -17.16 -1.71 23.26
C LEU A 82 -16.31 -2.70 22.47
N ASP A 83 -15.37 -3.38 23.12
CA ASP A 83 -14.44 -4.36 22.53
C ASP A 83 -13.61 -3.79 21.36
N GLN A 84 -13.28 -2.49 21.41
CA GLN A 84 -12.42 -1.85 20.42
C GLN A 84 -10.94 -2.10 20.71
N SER A 85 -10.13 -2.16 19.65
CA SER A 85 -8.67 -2.13 19.79
C SER A 85 -8.22 -0.78 20.34
N THR A 86 -7.56 -0.76 21.49
CA THR A 86 -7.03 0.45 22.13
C THR A 86 -5.60 0.23 22.60
N VAL A 87 -4.93 1.31 22.94
CA VAL A 87 -3.68 1.32 23.72
C VAL A 87 -3.95 2.08 25.00
N ALA A 88 -3.71 1.44 26.15
CA ALA A 88 -3.90 2.05 27.44
C ALA A 88 -3.09 3.33 27.60
N VAL A 89 -3.70 4.37 28.11
CA VAL A 89 -3.10 5.69 28.32
C VAL A 89 -3.32 6.16 29.77
N ARG A 90 -2.50 7.08 30.27
CA ARG A 90 -2.59 7.63 31.62
C ARG A 90 -2.68 9.14 31.57
N ALA A 91 -3.55 9.73 32.39
CA ALA A 91 -3.66 11.18 32.55
C ALA A 91 -2.31 11.79 32.99
N GLY A 92 -1.90 12.84 32.29
CA GLY A 92 -0.63 13.51 32.50
C GLY A 92 0.57 12.89 31.75
N GLU A 93 0.42 11.69 31.19
CA GLU A 93 1.40 11.08 30.27
C GLU A 93 1.59 11.93 29.02
N THR A 94 2.79 11.91 28.47
CA THR A 94 3.08 12.63 27.23
C THR A 94 3.58 11.63 26.19
N LEU A 95 2.89 11.57 25.03
CA LEU A 95 3.25 10.76 23.87
C LEU A 95 3.75 11.66 22.74
N SER A 96 4.78 11.22 22.07
CA SER A 96 5.28 11.87 20.85
C SER A 96 4.43 11.50 19.64
N GLU A 97 4.52 12.27 18.57
CA GLU A 97 3.86 11.97 17.30
C GLU A 97 4.24 10.58 16.79
N ARG A 98 5.53 10.24 16.84
CA ARG A 98 6.03 8.91 16.46
C ARG A 98 5.37 7.81 17.28
N GLN A 99 5.31 7.95 18.59
CA GLN A 99 4.66 6.97 19.48
C GLN A 99 3.16 6.83 19.19
N LEU A 100 2.50 7.95 18.87
CA LEU A 100 1.08 7.94 18.48
C LEU A 100 0.88 7.22 17.15
N LEU A 101 1.71 7.48 16.14
CA LEU A 101 1.64 6.79 14.85
C LEU A 101 1.96 5.29 14.97
N GLU A 102 2.93 4.92 15.81
CA GLU A 102 3.23 3.51 16.09
C GLU A 102 2.08 2.80 16.81
N ALA A 103 1.46 3.46 17.80
CA ALA A 103 0.28 2.95 18.50
C ALA A 103 -0.94 2.84 17.57
N LEU A 104 -1.10 3.75 16.63
CA LEU A 104 -2.14 3.72 15.61
C LEU A 104 -1.99 2.54 14.67
N MET A 105 -0.76 2.33 14.17
CA MET A 105 -0.52 1.41 13.04
C MET A 105 -0.25 -0.03 13.49
N LEU A 106 0.54 -0.25 14.55
CA LEU A 106 0.97 -1.60 14.94
C LEU A 106 -0.15 -2.35 15.70
N PRO A 107 -0.55 -1.91 16.93
CA PRO A 107 -1.63 -2.55 17.69
C PRO A 107 -3.03 -2.00 17.31
N SER A 108 -3.12 -1.13 16.32
CA SER A 108 -4.40 -0.67 15.76
C SER A 108 -5.27 0.19 16.69
N ALA A 109 -4.70 1.06 17.51
CA ALA A 109 -5.41 1.79 18.57
C ALA A 109 -6.44 2.81 18.05
N ASN A 110 -7.75 2.57 18.32
CA ASN A 110 -8.86 3.45 17.93
C ASN A 110 -8.87 4.76 18.74
N ASN A 111 -8.53 4.70 20.03
CA ASN A 111 -8.40 5.90 20.87
C ASN A 111 -7.31 6.84 20.36
N ILE A 112 -6.22 6.31 19.81
CA ILE A 112 -5.16 7.10 19.20
C ILE A 112 -5.59 7.68 17.85
N ALA A 113 -6.41 6.96 17.07
CA ALA A 113 -6.99 7.51 15.84
C ALA A 113 -7.83 8.76 16.11
N ALA A 114 -8.71 8.70 17.13
CA ALA A 114 -9.52 9.85 17.55
C ALA A 114 -8.64 11.02 18.03
N LEU A 115 -7.63 10.73 18.86
CA LEU A 115 -6.70 11.74 19.36
C LEU A 115 -5.95 12.46 18.21
N LEU A 116 -5.44 11.73 17.25
CA LEU A 116 -4.76 12.28 16.08
C LEU A 116 -5.70 13.09 15.20
N ALA A 117 -6.93 12.62 14.99
CA ALA A 117 -7.95 13.34 14.23
C ALA A 117 -8.27 14.72 14.86
N VAL A 118 -8.52 14.75 16.17
CA VAL A 118 -8.77 16.01 16.90
C VAL A 118 -7.52 16.90 16.88
N LYS A 119 -6.31 16.32 17.04
CA LYS A 119 -5.05 17.09 16.96
C LYS A 119 -4.84 17.73 15.58
N ALA A 120 -5.20 17.01 14.52
CA ALA A 120 -4.96 17.48 13.15
C ALA A 120 -6.00 18.50 12.67
N SER A 121 -7.28 18.34 13.05
CA SER A 121 -8.39 19.11 12.45
C SER A 121 -9.31 19.79 13.48
N GLY A 122 -9.04 19.63 14.78
CA GLY A 122 -9.83 20.24 15.86
C GLY A 122 -11.06 19.43 16.28
N SER A 123 -11.64 18.61 15.40
CA SER A 123 -12.72 17.67 15.71
C SER A 123 -12.66 16.42 14.84
N ILE A 124 -13.38 15.37 15.21
CA ILE A 124 -13.52 14.13 14.43
C ILE A 124 -14.23 14.44 13.10
N GLU A 125 -15.30 15.22 13.13
CA GLU A 125 -16.09 15.57 11.96
C GLU A 125 -15.25 16.31 10.91
N ALA A 126 -14.51 17.34 11.32
CA ALA A 126 -13.62 18.07 10.42
C ALA A 126 -12.51 17.18 9.84
N PHE A 127 -12.02 16.22 10.62
CA PHE A 127 -11.04 15.26 10.13
C PHE A 127 -11.62 14.29 9.11
N VAL A 128 -12.83 13.77 9.35
CA VAL A 128 -13.54 12.89 8.42
C VAL A 128 -13.84 13.61 7.10
N GLU A 129 -14.23 14.89 7.15
CA GLU A 129 -14.37 15.71 5.94
C GLU A 129 -13.06 15.77 5.16
N GLN A 130 -11.93 15.96 5.84
CA GLN A 130 -10.60 15.96 5.23
C GLN A 130 -10.21 14.58 4.66
N MET A 131 -10.55 13.48 5.35
CA MET A 131 -10.33 12.11 4.84
C MET A 131 -11.06 11.92 3.50
N ASN A 132 -12.33 12.32 3.42
CA ASN A 132 -13.13 12.18 2.21
C ASN A 132 -12.67 13.12 1.08
N ALA A 133 -12.26 14.35 1.39
CA ALA A 133 -11.67 15.26 0.41
C ALA A 133 -10.38 14.67 -0.19
N THR A 134 -9.51 14.13 0.67
CA THR A 134 -8.26 13.48 0.24
C THR A 134 -8.51 12.21 -0.56
N ALA A 135 -9.49 11.40 -0.18
CA ALA A 135 -9.90 10.24 -0.98
C ALA A 135 -10.30 10.65 -2.41
N LYS A 136 -11.06 11.73 -2.53
CA LYS A 136 -11.44 12.29 -3.84
C LYS A 136 -10.22 12.78 -4.63
N GLU A 137 -9.28 13.50 -3.99
CA GLU A 137 -8.03 13.96 -4.62
C GLU A 137 -7.19 12.78 -5.15
N LEU A 138 -7.13 11.67 -4.41
CA LEU A 138 -6.41 10.46 -4.79
C LEU A 138 -7.18 9.59 -5.81
N GLY A 139 -8.36 10.02 -6.25
CA GLY A 139 -9.20 9.26 -7.18
C GLY A 139 -9.79 7.98 -6.57
N MET A 140 -9.97 7.94 -5.25
CA MET A 140 -10.60 6.85 -4.51
C MET A 140 -12.13 7.00 -4.56
N SER A 141 -12.69 6.88 -5.75
CA SER A 141 -14.09 7.23 -6.04
C SER A 141 -15.14 6.32 -5.40
N LYS A 142 -14.71 5.20 -4.84
CA LYS A 142 -15.56 4.22 -4.18
C LYS A 142 -15.26 4.12 -2.66
N THR A 143 -14.72 5.18 -2.10
CA THR A 143 -14.32 5.25 -0.69
C THR A 143 -15.13 6.32 0.03
N THR A 144 -15.65 5.97 1.20
CA THR A 144 -16.30 6.89 2.14
C THR A 144 -15.79 6.58 3.54
N TYR A 145 -15.25 7.58 4.19
CA TYR A 145 -14.87 7.51 5.59
C TYR A 145 -15.96 8.20 6.46
N THR A 146 -16.33 7.56 7.55
CA THR A 146 -17.27 8.12 8.53
C THR A 146 -16.65 8.23 9.92
N ASP A 147 -15.49 7.59 10.11
CA ASP A 147 -14.68 7.68 11.32
C ASP A 147 -13.18 7.56 11.01
N PRO A 148 -12.27 7.98 11.92
CA PRO A 148 -10.83 7.94 11.66
C PRO A 148 -10.18 6.56 11.90
N SER A 149 -10.92 5.59 12.43
CA SER A 149 -10.38 4.29 12.86
C SER A 149 -10.86 3.11 12.00
N GLY A 150 -11.99 3.27 11.32
CA GLY A 150 -12.71 2.21 10.61
C GLY A 150 -13.51 1.30 11.54
N PHE A 151 -13.87 1.78 12.72
CA PHE A 151 -14.77 1.07 13.62
C PHE A 151 -16.21 1.09 13.13
N GLU A 152 -16.62 2.20 12.49
CA GLU A 152 -17.95 2.35 11.91
C GLU A 152 -18.05 1.54 10.60
N GLU A 153 -19.04 0.65 10.51
CA GLU A 153 -19.27 -0.17 9.31
C GLU A 153 -19.57 0.67 8.05
N SER A 154 -19.97 1.92 8.21
CA SER A 154 -20.19 2.90 7.16
C SER A 154 -18.88 3.48 6.58
N THR A 155 -17.72 3.23 7.22
CA THR A 155 -16.40 3.47 6.64
C THR A 155 -16.09 2.36 5.62
N VAL A 156 -16.33 2.67 4.34
CA VAL A 156 -16.27 1.70 3.24
C VAL A 156 -15.27 2.10 2.17
N SER A 157 -14.68 1.10 1.51
CA SER A 157 -13.77 1.31 0.39
C SER A 157 -13.71 0.07 -0.51
N THR A 158 -12.82 0.09 -1.50
CA THR A 158 -12.45 -1.07 -2.32
C THR A 158 -10.97 -1.36 -2.17
N ALA A 159 -10.57 -2.61 -2.45
CA ALA A 159 -9.17 -3.00 -2.48
C ALA A 159 -8.36 -2.11 -3.46
N THR A 160 -8.94 -1.78 -4.62
CA THR A 160 -8.32 -0.89 -5.62
C THR A 160 -8.08 0.52 -5.08
N ASP A 161 -9.03 1.10 -4.36
CA ASP A 161 -8.89 2.45 -3.83
C ASP A 161 -7.85 2.48 -2.68
N GLN A 162 -7.82 1.46 -1.83
CA GLN A 162 -6.82 1.40 -0.76
C GLN A 162 -5.39 1.19 -1.28
N VAL A 163 -5.19 0.50 -2.41
CA VAL A 163 -3.87 0.42 -3.06
C VAL A 163 -3.43 1.79 -3.60
N LYS A 164 -4.35 2.67 -4.05
CA LYS A 164 -3.99 4.06 -4.42
C LYS A 164 -3.46 4.84 -3.22
N LEU A 165 -4.13 4.70 -2.06
CA LEU A 165 -3.68 5.33 -0.81
C LEU A 165 -2.32 4.76 -0.36
N ALA A 166 -2.16 3.43 -0.38
CA ALA A 166 -0.91 2.77 -0.03
C ALA A 166 0.27 3.31 -0.84
N ARG A 167 0.08 3.52 -2.14
CA ARG A 167 1.10 4.04 -3.06
C ARG A 167 1.65 5.39 -2.60
N VAL A 168 0.79 6.32 -2.19
CA VAL A 168 1.23 7.64 -1.73
C VAL A 168 1.73 7.63 -0.30
N ALA A 169 1.12 6.82 0.58
CA ALA A 169 1.54 6.71 1.97
C ALA A 169 2.95 6.09 2.09
N MET A 170 3.25 5.06 1.32
CA MET A 170 4.56 4.39 1.32
C MET A 170 5.69 5.26 0.72
N GLN A 171 5.38 6.38 0.07
CA GLN A 171 6.39 7.36 -0.37
C GLN A 171 6.92 8.20 0.81
N ASP A 172 6.19 8.29 1.91
CA ASP A 172 6.68 8.92 3.13
C ASP A 172 7.61 7.95 3.87
N PRO A 173 8.91 8.30 4.06
CA PRO A 173 9.89 7.38 4.65
C PRO A 173 9.60 7.09 6.14
N THR A 174 8.94 8.01 6.84
CA THR A 174 8.55 7.80 8.25
C THR A 174 7.36 6.84 8.33
N PHE A 175 6.35 7.01 7.48
CA PHE A 175 5.26 6.05 7.37
C PHE A 175 5.78 4.65 7.06
N ALA A 176 6.59 4.51 6.01
CA ALA A 176 7.17 3.24 5.60
C ALA A 176 7.98 2.59 6.74
N ALA A 177 8.81 3.37 7.44
CA ALA A 177 9.60 2.87 8.57
C ALA A 177 8.73 2.43 9.76
N ILE A 178 7.60 3.09 10.02
CA ILE A 178 6.68 2.71 11.11
C ILE A 178 5.98 1.39 10.77
N VAL A 179 5.37 1.28 9.60
CA VAL A 179 4.59 0.09 9.24
C VAL A 179 5.44 -1.16 9.02
N ALA A 180 6.73 -0.98 8.77
CA ALA A 180 7.71 -2.08 8.64
C ALA A 180 8.21 -2.63 9.98
N LYS A 181 7.79 -2.06 11.13
CA LYS A 181 8.19 -2.57 12.44
C LYS A 181 7.36 -3.79 12.84
N PRO A 182 7.97 -4.92 13.22
CA PRO A 182 7.24 -6.06 13.78
C PRO A 182 6.75 -5.80 15.21
N SER A 183 7.37 -4.85 15.92
CA SER A 183 6.97 -4.42 17.27
C SER A 183 7.56 -3.06 17.59
N THR A 184 6.99 -2.40 18.61
CA THR A 184 7.56 -1.19 19.22
C THR A 184 7.40 -1.23 20.75
N VAL A 185 8.01 -0.27 21.44
CA VAL A 185 7.85 -0.10 22.88
C VAL A 185 7.16 1.23 23.16
N LEU A 186 5.97 1.18 23.75
CA LEU A 186 5.20 2.35 24.15
C LEU A 186 5.34 2.58 25.67
N PRO A 187 5.31 3.84 26.13
CA PRO A 187 5.67 4.16 27.52
C PRO A 187 4.89 3.37 28.56
N LEU A 188 3.59 3.37 28.59
CA LEU A 188 2.81 2.72 29.63
C LEU A 188 2.65 1.21 29.45
N VAL A 189 2.49 0.76 28.21
CA VAL A 189 2.12 -0.63 27.89
C VAL A 189 3.30 -1.53 27.58
N GLY A 190 4.50 -0.95 27.45
CA GLY A 190 5.68 -1.72 27.09
C GLY A 190 5.70 -2.17 25.64
N ARG A 191 6.17 -3.39 25.37
CA ARG A 191 6.26 -3.93 24.00
C ARG A 191 4.89 -4.27 23.45
N VAL A 192 4.56 -3.69 22.29
CA VAL A 192 3.39 -4.02 21.49
C VAL A 192 3.81 -4.61 20.16
N LEU A 193 3.03 -5.59 19.66
CA LEU A 193 3.29 -6.25 18.38
C LEU A 193 2.52 -5.57 17.26
N ASN A 194 3.05 -5.69 16.05
CA ASN A 194 2.28 -5.40 14.84
C ASN A 194 1.29 -6.54 14.58
N TYR A 195 0.01 -6.21 14.40
CA TYR A 195 -1.00 -7.21 14.06
C TYR A 195 -0.81 -7.81 12.66
N ASN A 196 -0.04 -7.14 11.80
CA ASN A 196 0.44 -7.74 10.56
C ASN A 196 1.63 -8.67 10.84
N GLY A 197 1.34 -9.92 11.12
CA GLY A 197 2.36 -10.94 11.44
C GLY A 197 3.28 -11.31 10.29
N LEU A 198 3.05 -10.82 9.06
CA LEU A 198 3.96 -11.02 7.93
C LEU A 198 5.15 -10.07 7.97
N VAL A 199 5.03 -8.92 8.66
CA VAL A 199 6.08 -7.90 8.70
C VAL A 199 7.38 -8.45 9.31
N GLY A 200 8.49 -8.25 8.59
CA GLY A 200 9.81 -8.75 8.96
C GLY A 200 10.12 -10.16 8.44
N HIS A 201 9.19 -10.78 7.71
CA HIS A 201 9.37 -12.07 7.06
C HIS A 201 9.21 -11.92 5.55
N ASP A 202 9.95 -12.69 4.76
CA ASP A 202 9.81 -12.84 3.30
C ASP A 202 9.68 -11.54 2.51
N GLY A 203 10.31 -10.46 2.98
CA GLY A 203 10.29 -9.15 2.33
C GLY A 203 9.04 -8.30 2.63
N TYR A 204 8.15 -8.70 3.55
CA TYR A 204 7.02 -7.86 3.95
C TYR A 204 7.46 -6.65 4.76
N ILE A 205 7.07 -5.45 4.27
CA ILE A 205 7.41 -4.15 4.86
C ILE A 205 6.18 -3.33 5.29
N GLY A 206 5.00 -3.94 5.34
CA GLY A 206 3.77 -3.26 5.80
C GLY A 206 2.52 -3.97 5.31
N ILE A 207 1.30 -3.40 5.49
CA ILE A 207 1.00 -2.01 5.94
C ILE A 207 0.02 -2.05 7.13
N LYS A 208 -1.22 -2.58 6.91
CA LYS A 208 -2.26 -2.54 7.94
C LYS A 208 -3.27 -3.66 7.81
N THR A 209 -3.53 -4.35 8.93
CA THR A 209 -4.65 -5.28 9.11
C THR A 209 -5.92 -4.55 9.51
N GLY A 210 -7.06 -5.16 9.21
CA GLY A 210 -8.36 -4.76 9.73
C GLY A 210 -9.25 -5.99 9.90
N SER A 211 -10.11 -6.03 10.90
CA SER A 211 -11.08 -7.11 11.06
C SER A 211 -12.23 -6.69 11.98
N ASP A 212 -13.43 -7.05 11.60
CA ASP A 212 -14.65 -7.06 12.40
C ASP A 212 -15.69 -7.98 11.72
N SER A 213 -16.84 -8.12 12.31
CA SER A 213 -17.92 -8.97 11.79
C SER A 213 -18.45 -8.52 10.43
N ALA A 214 -18.47 -7.20 10.17
CA ALA A 214 -18.98 -6.62 8.93
C ALA A 214 -17.94 -6.68 7.81
N ALA A 215 -16.69 -6.30 8.10
CA ALA A 215 -15.60 -6.27 7.12
C ALA A 215 -15.03 -7.66 6.78
N GLY A 216 -15.12 -8.63 7.73
CA GLY A 216 -14.28 -9.82 7.66
C GLY A 216 -12.81 -9.48 7.90
N GLY A 217 -11.92 -10.36 7.48
CA GLY A 217 -10.48 -10.10 7.53
C GLY A 217 -10.04 -9.24 6.36
N CYS A 218 -9.28 -8.19 6.65
CA CYS A 218 -8.75 -7.21 5.70
C CYS A 218 -7.24 -7.03 5.89
N LEU A 219 -6.51 -6.91 4.80
CA LEU A 219 -5.09 -6.57 4.80
C LEU A 219 -4.77 -5.65 3.62
N LEU A 220 -4.14 -4.53 3.92
CA LEU A 220 -3.38 -3.73 2.96
C LEU A 220 -1.91 -4.07 3.17
N PHE A 221 -1.20 -4.53 2.15
CA PHE A 221 0.17 -5.03 2.29
C PHE A 221 1.16 -4.39 1.33
N ALA A 222 2.43 -4.41 1.73
CA ALA A 222 3.59 -4.08 0.93
C ALA A 222 4.66 -5.16 1.10
N LYS A 223 5.19 -5.69 -0.02
CA LYS A 223 6.26 -6.71 -0.03
C LYS A 223 7.34 -6.31 -1.02
N GLU A 224 8.59 -6.35 -0.59
CA GLU A 224 9.74 -6.17 -1.49
C GLU A 224 10.07 -7.47 -2.22
N VAL A 225 10.35 -7.34 -3.52
CA VAL A 225 10.73 -8.45 -4.40
C VAL A 225 11.93 -8.00 -5.24
N THR A 226 13.00 -8.79 -5.26
CA THR A 226 14.20 -8.49 -6.04
C THR A 226 14.23 -9.31 -7.33
N VAL A 227 14.29 -8.63 -8.46
CA VAL A 227 14.34 -9.23 -9.80
C VAL A 227 15.43 -8.57 -10.63
N GLY A 228 16.35 -9.36 -11.17
CA GLY A 228 17.43 -8.83 -12.02
C GLY A 228 18.33 -7.81 -11.32
N GLY A 229 18.49 -7.91 -9.99
CA GLY A 229 19.27 -6.97 -9.18
C GLY A 229 18.56 -5.67 -8.82
N HIS A 230 17.26 -5.54 -9.15
CA HIS A 230 16.41 -4.38 -8.80
C HIS A 230 15.35 -4.81 -7.79
N THR A 231 15.14 -4.01 -6.75
CA THR A 231 14.08 -4.22 -5.77
C THR A 231 12.83 -3.44 -6.16
N PHE A 232 11.69 -4.12 -6.16
CA PHE A 232 10.36 -3.58 -6.46
C PHE A 232 9.46 -3.77 -5.25
N THR A 233 8.52 -2.87 -5.06
CA THR A 233 7.47 -3.03 -4.06
C THR A 233 6.21 -3.58 -4.72
N VAL A 234 5.74 -4.73 -4.23
CA VAL A 234 4.40 -5.27 -4.52
C VAL A 234 3.45 -4.65 -3.51
N LEU A 235 2.49 -3.87 -3.98
CA LEU A 235 1.39 -3.32 -3.18
C LEU A 235 0.12 -4.09 -3.47
N GLY A 236 -0.60 -4.51 -2.44
CA GLY A 236 -1.88 -5.17 -2.62
C GLY A 236 -2.82 -5.00 -1.44
N ALA A 237 -4.08 -5.30 -1.68
CA ALA A 237 -5.12 -5.31 -0.67
C ALA A 237 -5.99 -6.57 -0.83
N ILE A 238 -6.34 -7.16 0.29
CA ILE A 238 -7.27 -8.30 0.44
C ILE A 238 -8.36 -7.86 1.42
N PHE A 239 -9.62 -7.97 1.05
CA PHE A 239 -10.77 -7.61 1.90
C PHE A 239 -11.82 -8.71 1.91
N GLY A 240 -12.52 -8.84 3.03
CA GLY A 240 -13.67 -9.71 3.13
C GLY A 240 -13.36 -11.19 3.33
N GLN A 241 -12.23 -11.53 3.94
CA GLN A 241 -11.89 -12.93 4.25
C GLN A 241 -12.68 -13.38 5.48
N ARG A 242 -13.38 -14.53 5.38
CA ARG A 242 -14.29 -15.03 6.43
C ARG A 242 -14.04 -16.48 6.82
N ASN A 243 -13.14 -17.17 6.13
CA ASN A 243 -12.83 -18.58 6.37
C ASN A 243 -11.78 -18.72 7.48
N GLY A 244 -12.23 -18.92 8.73
CA GLY A 244 -11.38 -19.10 9.91
C GLY A 244 -11.25 -17.83 10.77
N GLU A 245 -10.10 -17.66 11.41
CA GLU A 245 -9.78 -16.47 12.17
C GLU A 245 -9.49 -15.33 11.17
N LEU A 246 -10.20 -14.21 11.30
CA LEU A 246 -10.33 -13.19 10.24
C LEU A 246 -8.99 -12.59 9.81
N VAL A 247 -8.14 -12.21 10.78
CA VAL A 247 -6.82 -11.63 10.46
C VAL A 247 -5.92 -12.67 9.80
N SER A 248 -5.85 -13.87 10.37
CA SER A 248 -5.03 -14.95 9.83
C SER A 248 -5.46 -15.36 8.42
N ALA A 249 -6.75 -15.36 8.13
CA ALA A 249 -7.27 -15.63 6.79
C ALA A 249 -6.82 -14.57 5.78
N ALA A 250 -6.86 -13.28 6.17
CA ALA A 250 -6.38 -12.19 5.31
C ALA A 250 -4.87 -12.24 5.10
N LEU A 251 -4.08 -12.57 6.14
CA LEU A 251 -2.63 -12.74 6.03
C LEU A 251 -2.29 -13.90 5.08
N ALA A 252 -2.94 -15.05 5.22
CA ALA A 252 -2.70 -16.22 4.36
C ALA A 252 -3.04 -15.92 2.88
N ALA A 253 -4.21 -15.34 2.62
CA ALA A 253 -4.61 -14.97 1.27
C ALA A 253 -3.66 -13.94 0.62
N ALA A 254 -3.14 -13.00 1.42
CA ALA A 254 -2.17 -12.03 0.94
C ALA A 254 -0.82 -12.66 0.63
N ASP A 255 -0.37 -13.63 1.45
CA ASP A 255 0.90 -14.31 1.23
C ASP A 255 0.86 -15.18 -0.04
N GLU A 256 -0.22 -15.91 -0.27
CA GLU A 256 -0.43 -16.65 -1.51
C GLU A 256 -0.45 -15.72 -2.74
N LEU A 257 -1.20 -14.61 -2.68
CA LEU A 257 -1.28 -13.66 -3.77
C LEU A 257 0.07 -13.00 -4.06
N ALA A 258 0.72 -12.46 -3.03
CA ALA A 258 2.00 -11.76 -3.18
C ALA A 258 3.13 -12.73 -3.60
N GLY A 259 3.16 -13.95 -3.08
CA GLY A 259 4.09 -15.01 -3.47
C GLY A 259 3.95 -15.35 -4.95
N SER A 260 2.71 -15.56 -5.41
CA SER A 260 2.44 -15.84 -6.82
C SER A 260 2.91 -14.71 -7.75
N VAL A 261 2.74 -13.44 -7.32
CA VAL A 261 3.21 -12.27 -8.08
C VAL A 261 4.73 -12.21 -8.10
N ALA A 262 5.39 -12.46 -6.98
CA ALA A 262 6.84 -12.49 -6.87
C ALA A 262 7.46 -13.52 -7.85
N ASP A 263 6.88 -14.70 -7.96
CA ASP A 263 7.32 -15.76 -8.87
C ASP A 263 7.13 -15.40 -10.35
N ALA A 264 6.10 -14.62 -10.66
CA ALA A 264 5.75 -14.26 -12.04
C ALA A 264 6.57 -13.08 -12.58
N VAL A 265 7.00 -12.16 -11.72
CA VAL A 265 7.76 -10.97 -12.11
C VAL A 265 9.22 -11.35 -12.37
N GLN A 266 9.63 -11.25 -13.61
CA GLN A 266 10.96 -11.68 -14.06
C GLN A 266 11.50 -10.73 -15.14
N THR A 267 12.82 -10.73 -15.34
CA THR A 267 13.44 -10.11 -16.51
C THR A 267 13.09 -10.94 -17.75
N ARG A 268 12.51 -10.29 -18.76
CA ARG A 268 12.04 -10.93 -19.99
C ARG A 268 12.57 -10.20 -21.21
N VAL A 269 12.90 -10.97 -22.24
CA VAL A 269 13.28 -10.38 -23.53
C VAL A 269 12.02 -9.83 -24.19
N ALA A 270 11.94 -8.50 -24.26
CA ALA A 270 10.86 -7.79 -24.93
C ALA A 270 11.07 -7.74 -26.45
N ILE A 271 12.28 -7.42 -26.88
CA ILE A 271 12.67 -7.41 -28.30
C ILE A 271 13.99 -8.19 -28.44
N PRO A 272 14.00 -9.31 -29.19
CA PRO A 272 15.23 -10.05 -29.46
C PRO A 272 16.27 -9.23 -30.23
N GLU A 273 17.54 -9.56 -30.07
CA GLU A 273 18.62 -9.05 -30.93
C GLU A 273 18.34 -9.37 -32.42
N GLY A 274 18.77 -8.48 -33.32
CA GLY A 274 18.55 -8.61 -34.75
C GLY A 274 17.14 -8.30 -35.24
N THR A 275 16.22 -7.95 -34.33
CA THR A 275 14.84 -7.60 -34.71
C THR A 275 14.80 -6.27 -35.47
N THR A 276 14.15 -6.24 -36.64
CA THR A 276 13.91 -4.99 -37.37
C THR A 276 12.88 -4.15 -36.64
N VAL A 277 13.28 -2.99 -36.10
CA VAL A 277 12.46 -2.06 -35.30
C VAL A 277 12.06 -0.80 -36.07
N MET A 278 12.75 -0.51 -37.18
CA MET A 278 12.46 0.62 -38.07
C MET A 278 12.93 0.31 -39.48
N ARG A 279 12.40 1.00 -40.44
CA ARG A 279 12.92 1.02 -41.82
C ARG A 279 13.17 2.48 -42.19
N LEU A 280 14.38 2.75 -42.68
CA LEU A 280 14.77 4.06 -43.19
C LEU A 280 14.71 3.99 -44.72
N GLU A 281 14.06 4.95 -45.34
CA GLU A 281 14.02 5.13 -46.80
C GLU A 281 14.93 6.30 -47.16
N ASN A 282 15.84 6.12 -48.10
CA ASN A 282 16.69 7.18 -48.59
C ASN A 282 15.98 7.97 -49.72
N ALA A 283 16.63 9.03 -50.22
CA ALA A 283 16.07 9.87 -51.26
C ALA A 283 15.89 9.14 -52.59
N ASP A 284 16.60 8.01 -52.81
CA ASP A 284 16.55 7.19 -54.00
C ASP A 284 15.52 6.06 -53.90
N GLY A 285 14.79 5.96 -52.80
CA GLY A 285 13.77 4.96 -52.51
C GLY A 285 14.28 3.64 -51.94
N ASP A 286 15.57 3.52 -51.63
CA ASP A 286 16.12 2.33 -51.00
C ASP A 286 15.71 2.26 -49.53
N VAL A 287 15.29 1.06 -49.09
CA VAL A 287 14.82 0.80 -47.72
C VAL A 287 15.87 0.03 -46.93
N VAL A 288 16.40 0.66 -45.90
CA VAL A 288 17.39 0.05 -44.99
C VAL A 288 16.72 -0.34 -43.67
N PRO A 289 16.74 -1.64 -43.28
CA PRO A 289 16.20 -2.04 -41.99
C PRO A 289 17.14 -1.65 -40.84
N VAL A 290 16.59 -0.98 -39.83
CA VAL A 290 17.26 -0.72 -38.55
C VAL A 290 16.95 -1.87 -37.61
N LYS A 291 18.00 -2.57 -37.18
CA LYS A 291 17.86 -3.75 -36.30
C LYS A 291 18.44 -3.46 -34.92
N THR A 292 17.90 -4.15 -33.91
CA THR A 292 18.47 -4.13 -32.54
C THR A 292 19.84 -4.79 -32.54
N THR A 293 20.82 -4.13 -31.93
CA THR A 293 22.21 -4.66 -31.78
C THR A 293 22.38 -5.51 -30.52
N ARG A 294 21.36 -5.54 -29.66
CA ARG A 294 21.25 -6.38 -28.46
C ARG A 294 19.78 -6.65 -28.15
N ALA A 295 19.51 -7.69 -27.39
CA ALA A 295 18.18 -7.92 -26.85
C ALA A 295 17.78 -6.76 -25.91
N LEU A 296 16.56 -6.27 -26.03
CA LEU A 296 15.94 -5.35 -25.08
C LEU A 296 15.15 -6.17 -24.07
N THR A 297 15.49 -6.03 -22.81
CA THR A 297 14.83 -6.73 -21.71
C THR A 297 13.93 -5.76 -20.94
N GLU A 298 12.85 -6.30 -20.38
CA GLU A 298 11.89 -5.61 -19.54
C GLU A 298 11.59 -6.46 -18.31
N ILE A 299 11.32 -5.83 -17.17
CA ILE A 299 10.86 -6.53 -15.98
C ILE A 299 9.34 -6.54 -15.99
N GLY A 300 8.75 -7.71 -15.82
CA GLY A 300 7.31 -7.88 -15.84
C GLY A 300 6.89 -9.34 -15.85
N TRP A 301 5.62 -9.59 -16.10
CA TRP A 301 5.00 -10.92 -16.10
C TRP A 301 4.51 -11.32 -17.50
N PRO A 302 4.27 -12.63 -17.74
CA PRO A 302 3.77 -13.10 -19.04
C PRO A 302 2.43 -12.43 -19.41
N GLY A 303 2.38 -11.88 -20.62
CA GLY A 303 1.17 -11.19 -21.12
C GLY A 303 1.04 -9.73 -20.71
N MET A 304 1.92 -9.18 -19.89
CA MET A 304 2.00 -7.75 -19.60
C MET A 304 2.15 -6.97 -20.91
N ARG A 305 1.39 -5.87 -21.04
CA ARG A 305 1.53 -4.96 -22.18
C ARG A 305 2.53 -3.87 -21.85
N THR A 306 3.53 -3.70 -22.72
CA THR A 306 4.50 -2.61 -22.62
C THR A 306 4.56 -1.82 -23.92
N ALA A 307 4.96 -0.56 -23.84
CA ALA A 307 5.22 0.31 -24.96
C ALA A 307 6.72 0.54 -25.10
N VAL A 308 7.25 0.37 -26.31
CA VAL A 308 8.64 0.72 -26.62
C VAL A 308 8.61 1.98 -27.46
N HIS A 309 9.25 3.03 -26.97
CA HIS A 309 9.42 4.28 -27.69
C HIS A 309 10.79 4.32 -28.34
N LEU A 310 10.82 4.46 -29.67
CA LEU A 310 12.06 4.61 -30.43
C LEU A 310 12.34 6.12 -30.57
N GLY A 311 13.42 6.59 -29.94
CA GLY A 311 13.96 7.93 -30.15
C GLY A 311 14.95 7.90 -31.31
N VAL A 312 14.77 8.75 -32.28
CA VAL A 312 15.76 8.97 -33.38
C VAL A 312 16.64 10.12 -32.95
N GLY A 313 17.88 9.81 -32.58
CA GLY A 313 18.92 10.84 -32.38
C GLY A 313 19.42 11.38 -33.74
N PRO A 314 20.12 12.53 -33.76
CA PRO A 314 20.71 13.07 -34.98
C PRO A 314 21.65 12.02 -35.58
N ALA A 315 21.49 11.77 -36.88
CA ALA A 315 22.36 10.84 -37.63
C ALA A 315 23.83 11.32 -37.52
N ARG A 316 24.68 10.51 -36.88
CA ARG A 316 26.12 10.74 -36.97
C ARG A 316 26.55 10.33 -38.38
N ARG A 317 27.01 11.28 -39.17
CA ARG A 317 27.73 10.93 -40.41
C ARG A 317 28.99 10.17 -40.01
N SER A 318 29.11 8.93 -40.44
CA SER A 318 30.41 8.23 -40.42
C SER A 318 31.29 8.94 -41.42
N THR A 319 32.31 9.62 -40.92
CA THR A 319 33.41 10.12 -41.71
C THR A 319 34.52 9.06 -41.69
N ASP A 320 34.30 7.93 -42.35
CA ASP A 320 35.36 7.00 -42.69
C ASP A 320 35.47 6.98 -44.18
N ALA A 321 36.51 7.69 -44.66
CA ALA A 321 37.13 7.54 -45.98
C ALA A 321 38.42 6.69 -45.84
#